data_2696ba96a08b56f0c7dc42a485995ce3
#
_entry.id   2696ba96a08b56f0c7dc42a485995ce3
#
_cell.length_a   1.000
_cell.length_b   1.000
_cell.length_c   1.000
_cell.angle_alpha   90.00
_cell.angle_beta   90.00
_cell.angle_gamma   90.00
#
_symmetry.space_group_name_H-M   'P 1'
#
loop_
_entity.id
_entity.type
_entity.pdbx_description
1 polymer ?
#
loop_
_entity_poly.entity_id
_entity_poly.type
_entity_poly.pdbx_seq_one_letter_code
_entity_poly.pdbx_strand_id
1 'polypeptide(L)'
;MQETEIKALVDAQRAFFYSGATLPLDYRVEALRTLEKIIRDHETDIAAALKEDLGKSGPEGYMCETGLVLSEIRYMLRHIRRFAREKTVYTPLTQFAARSRVKPSPYGVTLIMSPWNYPFLLTIDPLVDALAAGNTAVVKPSAYSPATSRVMTELIEAAFPREYVCVVNGGRQENQCLLNQKFDYIFFTGSQAVGKEVMRQAADHLTPVT
;
A
#
# COMPACT_ATOMS: atom_id res chain seq x y z
N MET A 1 18.77 -0.42 5.25
CA MET A 1 18.29 0.07 6.59
C MET A 1 18.59 -0.98 7.64
N GLN A 2 18.95 -0.55 8.85
CA GLN A 2 19.15 -1.48 9.97
C GLN A 2 17.79 -1.90 10.57
N GLU A 3 17.74 -3.05 11.25
CA GLU A 3 16.50 -3.58 11.83
C GLU A 3 15.87 -2.63 12.86
N THR A 4 16.69 -1.94 13.66
CA THR A 4 16.23 -0.92 14.62
C THR A 4 15.55 0.27 13.96
N GLU A 5 16.02 0.69 12.78
CA GLU A 5 15.42 1.78 12.00
C GLU A 5 14.08 1.35 11.41
N ILE A 6 14.01 0.11 10.89
CA ILE A 6 12.76 -0.45 10.35
C ILE A 6 11.72 -0.58 11.48
N LYS A 7 12.16 -1.06 12.66
CA LYS A 7 11.26 -1.14 13.81
C LYS A 7 10.72 0.23 14.21
N ALA A 8 11.59 1.23 14.34
CA ALA A 8 11.16 2.59 14.70
C ALA A 8 10.17 3.18 13.68
N LEU A 9 10.37 2.89 12.41
CA LEU A 9 9.47 3.30 11.33
C LEU A 9 8.09 2.65 11.46
N VAL A 10 8.02 1.34 11.70
CA VAL A 10 6.75 0.61 11.90
C VAL A 10 6.04 1.09 13.16
N ASP A 11 6.78 1.34 14.24
CA ASP A 11 6.23 1.89 15.49
C ASP A 11 5.65 3.31 15.27
N ALA A 12 6.31 4.16 14.48
CA ALA A 12 5.81 5.49 14.13
C ALA A 12 4.53 5.41 13.29
N GLN A 13 4.46 4.51 12.30
CA GLN A 13 3.25 4.28 11.52
C GLN A 13 2.10 3.77 12.39
N ARG A 14 2.39 2.90 13.33
CA ARG A 14 1.38 2.39 14.28
C ARG A 14 0.85 3.49 15.19
N ALA A 15 1.72 4.37 15.69
CA ALA A 15 1.31 5.53 16.46
C ALA A 15 0.43 6.49 15.64
N PHE A 16 0.81 6.74 14.38
CA PHE A 16 0.03 7.57 13.47
C PHE A 16 -1.35 6.94 13.16
N PHE A 17 -1.41 5.64 12.90
CA PHE A 17 -2.68 4.95 12.70
C PHE A 17 -3.58 5.05 13.93
N TYR A 18 -3.06 4.82 15.14
CA TYR A 18 -3.83 4.90 16.39
C TYR A 18 -4.25 6.33 16.76
N SER A 19 -3.63 7.36 16.18
CA SER A 19 -4.14 8.74 16.32
C SER A 19 -5.51 8.94 15.67
N GLY A 20 -5.92 8.02 14.78
CA GLY A 20 -7.17 8.10 14.04
C GLY A 20 -7.11 9.05 12.84
N ALA A 21 -5.96 9.64 12.51
CA ALA A 21 -5.80 10.61 11.42
C ALA A 21 -6.27 10.08 10.06
N THR A 22 -6.12 8.77 9.81
CA THR A 22 -6.52 8.12 8.55
C THR A 22 -7.99 7.72 8.48
N LEU A 23 -8.75 7.80 9.59
CA LEU A 23 -10.14 7.35 9.65
C LEU A 23 -11.12 8.26 8.89
N PRO A 24 -10.99 9.60 8.90
CA PRO A 24 -11.86 10.48 8.14
C PRO A 24 -11.79 10.18 6.65
N LEU A 25 -12.96 10.11 6.00
CA LEU A 25 -13.03 9.80 4.57
C LEU A 25 -12.38 10.87 3.69
N ASP A 26 -12.51 12.13 4.09
CA ASP A 26 -11.95 13.26 3.34
C ASP A 26 -10.41 13.23 3.37
N TYR A 27 -9.78 12.77 4.46
CA TYR A 27 -8.33 12.54 4.54
C TYR A 27 -7.87 11.51 3.49
N ARG A 28 -8.60 10.39 3.37
CA ARG A 28 -8.30 9.33 2.39
C ARG A 28 -8.49 9.81 0.95
N VAL A 29 -9.55 10.57 0.70
CA VAL A 29 -9.81 11.19 -0.62
C VAL A 29 -8.68 12.14 -1.00
N GLU A 30 -8.20 12.96 -0.07
CA GLU A 30 -7.10 13.89 -0.31
C GLU A 30 -5.78 13.14 -0.56
N ALA A 31 -5.51 12.08 0.19
CA ALA A 31 -4.35 11.22 -0.05
C ALA A 31 -4.35 10.61 -1.47
N LEU A 32 -5.49 10.10 -1.93
CA LEU A 32 -5.63 9.57 -3.30
C LEU A 32 -5.45 10.65 -4.36
N ARG A 33 -5.96 11.86 -4.15
CA ARG A 33 -5.77 13.00 -5.06
C ARG A 33 -4.31 13.46 -5.13
N THR A 34 -3.65 13.50 -3.98
CA THR A 34 -2.22 13.82 -3.89
C THR A 34 -1.39 12.81 -4.66
N LEU A 35 -1.70 11.50 -4.50
CA LEU A 35 -1.04 10.44 -5.24
C LEU A 35 -1.32 10.54 -6.75
N GLU A 36 -2.57 10.77 -7.17
CA GLU A 36 -2.91 10.98 -8.58
C GLU A 36 -2.14 12.15 -9.19
N LYS A 37 -2.10 13.27 -8.48
CA LYS A 37 -1.41 14.48 -8.95
C LYS A 37 0.08 14.23 -9.14
N ILE A 38 0.77 13.68 -8.13
CA ILE A 38 2.21 13.49 -8.20
C ILE A 38 2.61 12.48 -9.29
N ILE A 39 1.82 11.41 -9.48
CA ILE A 39 2.04 10.46 -10.57
C ILE A 39 1.93 11.15 -11.93
N ARG A 40 0.92 12.02 -12.14
CA ARG A 40 0.76 12.76 -13.39
C ARG A 40 1.88 13.75 -13.65
N ASP A 41 2.28 14.46 -12.62
CA ASP A 41 3.34 15.47 -12.72
C ASP A 41 4.70 14.81 -13.08
N HIS A 42 4.88 13.51 -12.79
CA HIS A 42 6.11 12.75 -13.00
C HIS A 42 5.97 11.56 -13.99
N GLU A 43 4.97 11.56 -14.87
CA GLU A 43 4.78 10.48 -15.87
C GLU A 43 6.04 10.22 -16.71
N THR A 44 6.79 11.28 -17.04
CA THR A 44 8.03 11.19 -17.83
C THR A 44 9.14 10.47 -17.05
N ASP A 45 9.29 10.77 -15.78
CA ASP A 45 10.30 10.18 -14.92
C ASP A 45 10.02 8.70 -14.66
N ILE A 46 8.74 8.34 -14.44
CA ILE A 46 8.28 6.97 -14.32
C ILE A 46 8.56 6.19 -15.62
N ALA A 47 8.23 6.76 -16.78
CA ALA A 47 8.48 6.12 -18.07
C ALA A 47 9.97 5.93 -18.34
N ALA A 48 10.82 6.89 -17.97
CA ALA A 48 12.27 6.78 -18.09
C ALA A 48 12.84 5.65 -17.18
N ALA A 49 12.37 5.54 -15.96
CA ALA A 49 12.77 4.50 -15.03
C ALA A 49 12.33 3.09 -15.49
N LEU A 50 11.11 2.95 -15.98
CA LEU A 50 10.62 1.68 -16.56
C LEU A 50 11.39 1.26 -17.82
N LYS A 51 11.84 2.23 -18.60
CA LYS A 51 12.72 1.97 -19.75
C LYS A 51 14.12 1.55 -19.30
N GLU A 52 14.68 2.18 -18.27
CA GLU A 52 15.99 1.85 -17.70
C GLU A 52 16.02 0.42 -17.15
N ASP A 53 15.03 0.05 -16.33
CA ASP A 53 14.98 -1.25 -15.65
C ASP A 53 14.55 -2.41 -16.57
N LEU A 54 13.59 -2.17 -17.46
CA LEU A 54 12.87 -3.23 -18.20
C LEU A 54 12.85 -3.06 -19.71
N GLY A 55 13.41 -1.96 -20.25
CA GLY A 55 13.37 -1.67 -21.68
C GLY A 55 11.98 -1.30 -22.22
N LYS A 56 10.99 -1.04 -21.35
CA LYS A 56 9.63 -0.70 -21.76
C LYS A 56 9.61 0.63 -22.54
N SER A 57 8.90 0.65 -23.64
CA SER A 57 8.61 1.89 -24.35
C SER A 57 7.65 2.79 -23.56
N GLY A 58 7.64 4.10 -23.80
CA GLY A 58 6.74 5.02 -23.11
C GLY A 58 5.26 4.59 -23.21
N PRO A 59 4.70 4.30 -24.42
CA PRO A 59 3.34 3.80 -24.54
C PRO A 59 3.09 2.48 -23.78
N GLU A 60 4.05 1.55 -23.83
CA GLU A 60 3.94 0.27 -23.10
C GLU A 60 3.93 0.49 -21.57
N GLY A 61 4.86 1.29 -21.05
CA GLY A 61 4.90 1.64 -19.62
C GLY A 61 3.60 2.31 -19.17
N TYR A 62 3.05 3.20 -19.98
CA TYR A 62 1.77 3.83 -19.68
C TYR A 62 0.61 2.82 -19.69
N MET A 63 0.48 2.02 -20.77
CA MET A 63 -0.64 1.08 -20.92
C MET A 63 -0.63 -0.04 -19.89
N CYS A 64 0.56 -0.52 -19.51
CA CYS A 64 0.69 -1.70 -18.64
C CYS A 64 0.93 -1.35 -17.18
N GLU A 65 1.27 -0.10 -16.84
CA GLU A 65 1.58 0.30 -15.47
C GLU A 65 0.93 1.62 -15.08
N THR A 66 1.47 2.77 -15.49
CA THR A 66 1.03 4.10 -15.01
C THR A 66 -0.46 4.36 -15.26
N GLY A 67 -0.94 4.04 -16.46
CA GLY A 67 -2.34 4.24 -16.85
C GLY A 67 -3.32 3.38 -16.05
N LEU A 68 -2.92 2.14 -15.69
CA LEU A 68 -3.73 1.25 -14.85
C LEU A 68 -3.85 1.80 -13.42
N VAL A 69 -2.74 2.21 -12.82
CA VAL A 69 -2.73 2.86 -11.50
C VAL A 69 -3.63 4.11 -11.48
N LEU A 70 -3.51 4.98 -12.48
CA LEU A 70 -4.36 6.17 -12.60
C LEU A 70 -5.84 5.81 -12.76
N SER A 71 -6.14 4.68 -13.43
CA SER A 71 -7.51 4.16 -13.55
C SER A 71 -8.04 3.68 -12.21
N GLU A 72 -7.23 2.96 -11.43
CA GLU A 72 -7.60 2.47 -10.10
C GLU A 72 -7.83 3.62 -9.12
N ILE A 73 -6.95 4.62 -9.08
CA ILE A 73 -7.16 5.82 -8.24
C ILE A 73 -8.51 6.48 -8.56
N ARG A 74 -8.83 6.66 -9.84
CA ARG A 74 -10.12 7.24 -10.26
C ARG A 74 -11.31 6.36 -9.90
N TYR A 75 -11.15 5.04 -9.97
CA TYR A 75 -12.17 4.09 -9.55
C TYR A 75 -12.41 4.21 -8.05
N MET A 76 -11.34 4.22 -7.23
CA MET A 76 -11.44 4.40 -5.78
C MET A 76 -12.06 5.74 -5.41
N LEU A 77 -11.63 6.86 -6.00
CA LEU A 77 -12.20 8.18 -5.75
C LEU A 77 -13.72 8.24 -6.01
N ARG A 78 -14.21 7.51 -7.03
CA ARG A 78 -15.64 7.44 -7.35
C ARG A 78 -16.43 6.55 -6.39
N HIS A 79 -15.80 5.53 -5.80
CA HIS A 79 -16.51 4.49 -5.06
C HIS A 79 -16.23 4.47 -3.56
N ILE A 80 -15.19 5.16 -3.08
CA ILE A 80 -14.73 5.11 -1.68
C ILE A 80 -15.84 5.41 -0.68
N ARG A 81 -16.75 6.38 -0.97
CA ARG A 81 -17.90 6.70 -0.11
C ARG A 81 -18.86 5.52 0.02
N ARG A 82 -19.03 4.73 -1.05
CA ARG A 82 -19.86 3.53 -1.02
C ARG A 82 -19.20 2.40 -0.25
N PHE A 83 -17.88 2.23 -0.41
CA PHE A 83 -17.13 1.17 0.28
C PHE A 83 -17.02 1.43 1.78
N ALA A 84 -16.87 2.68 2.19
CA ALA A 84 -16.79 3.08 3.61
C ALA A 84 -18.15 3.12 4.32
N ARG A 85 -19.27 2.93 3.60
CA ARG A 85 -20.61 3.08 4.17
C ARG A 85 -20.96 1.92 5.08
N GLU A 86 -21.47 2.23 6.28
CA GLU A 86 -22.10 1.26 7.17
C GLU A 86 -23.36 0.64 6.52
N LYS A 87 -23.54 -0.67 6.75
CA LYS A 87 -24.71 -1.40 6.28
C LYS A 87 -25.51 -1.89 7.48
N THR A 88 -26.80 -1.56 7.52
CA THR A 88 -27.72 -2.17 8.48
C THR A 88 -27.99 -3.62 8.06
N VAL A 89 -27.92 -4.53 9.02
CA VAL A 89 -28.18 -5.96 8.82
C VAL A 89 -29.31 -6.42 9.73
N TYR A 90 -29.81 -7.62 9.50
CA TYR A 90 -30.87 -8.21 10.30
C TYR A 90 -30.48 -8.28 11.78
N THR A 91 -31.41 -7.85 12.64
CA THR A 91 -31.27 -7.96 14.10
C THR A 91 -32.31 -8.95 14.59
N PRO A 92 -31.93 -10.04 15.32
CA PRO A 92 -32.86 -11.00 15.87
C PRO A 92 -33.89 -10.36 16.80
N LEU A 93 -35.13 -10.83 16.80
CA LEU A 93 -36.19 -10.33 17.67
C LEU A 93 -35.87 -10.43 19.17
N THR A 94 -35.02 -11.39 19.57
CA THR A 94 -34.52 -11.53 20.93
C THR A 94 -33.71 -10.32 21.41
N GLN A 95 -33.26 -9.48 20.48
CA GLN A 95 -32.54 -8.23 20.76
C GLN A 95 -33.40 -7.02 20.40
N PHE A 96 -34.71 -7.12 20.61
CA PHE A 96 -35.65 -6.03 20.33
C PHE A 96 -35.19 -4.69 20.93
N ALA A 97 -35.37 -3.61 20.13
CA ALA A 97 -34.86 -2.25 20.29
C ALA A 97 -33.39 -2.04 19.90
N ALA A 98 -32.58 -3.10 19.64
CA ALA A 98 -31.25 -2.96 19.08
C ALA A 98 -31.26 -2.80 17.55
N ARG A 99 -30.15 -2.26 17.01
CA ARG A 99 -29.88 -2.23 15.55
C ARG A 99 -28.51 -2.77 15.28
N SER A 100 -28.43 -3.79 14.43
CA SER A 100 -27.18 -4.42 14.00
C SER A 100 -26.65 -3.72 12.74
N ARG A 101 -25.35 -3.42 12.73
CA ARG A 101 -24.66 -2.78 11.60
C ARG A 101 -23.32 -3.45 11.33
N VAL A 102 -22.93 -3.49 10.07
CA VAL A 102 -21.59 -3.84 9.63
C VAL A 102 -20.90 -2.56 9.19
N LYS A 103 -19.76 -2.26 9.79
CA LYS A 103 -18.94 -1.10 9.47
C LYS A 103 -17.58 -1.56 8.95
N PRO A 104 -17.15 -1.14 7.74
CA PRO A 104 -15.79 -1.36 7.27
C PRO A 104 -14.79 -0.66 8.19
N SER A 105 -13.70 -1.34 8.51
CA SER A 105 -12.61 -0.82 9.35
C SER A 105 -11.27 -1.14 8.69
N PRO A 106 -10.29 -0.22 8.69
CA PRO A 106 -8.94 -0.51 8.24
C PRO A 106 -8.28 -1.58 9.12
N TYR A 107 -7.34 -2.32 8.55
CA TYR A 107 -6.52 -3.27 9.30
C TYR A 107 -5.55 -2.59 10.26
N GLY A 108 -4.84 -1.56 9.79
CA GLY A 108 -3.80 -0.89 10.56
C GLY A 108 -2.58 -0.54 9.72
N VAL A 109 -1.42 -1.01 10.15
CA VAL A 109 -0.15 -0.87 9.43
C VAL A 109 0.00 -2.00 8.42
N THR A 110 0.09 -1.67 7.14
CA THR A 110 0.20 -2.65 6.06
C THR A 110 1.61 -2.72 5.48
N LEU A 111 2.05 -3.91 5.09
CA LEU A 111 3.27 -4.12 4.31
C LEU A 111 2.89 -4.50 2.87
N ILE A 112 3.45 -3.79 1.89
CA ILE A 112 3.29 -4.09 0.47
C ILE A 112 4.64 -4.50 -0.09
N MET A 113 4.77 -5.77 -0.50
CA MET A 113 5.99 -6.32 -1.12
C MET A 113 5.71 -6.65 -2.58
N SER A 114 6.44 -6.04 -3.48
CA SER A 114 6.17 -6.12 -4.93
C SER A 114 7.33 -6.69 -5.73
N PRO A 115 7.04 -7.29 -6.90
CA PRO A 115 8.03 -7.88 -7.80
C PRO A 115 8.63 -6.84 -8.76
N TRP A 116 9.52 -7.32 -9.64
CA TRP A 116 10.27 -6.49 -10.58
C TRP A 116 9.66 -6.38 -11.98
N ASN A 117 8.73 -7.26 -12.36
CA ASN A 117 8.25 -7.37 -13.75
C ASN A 117 7.22 -6.30 -14.14
N TYR A 118 6.42 -5.83 -13.19
CA TYR A 118 5.53 -4.67 -13.29
C TYR A 118 5.70 -3.84 -12.00
N PRO A 119 6.90 -3.23 -11.84
CA PRO A 119 7.31 -2.71 -10.53
C PRO A 119 6.46 -1.53 -10.07
N PHE A 120 6.05 -0.66 -10.98
CA PHE A 120 5.24 0.51 -10.63
C PHE A 120 3.80 0.10 -10.31
N LEU A 121 3.15 -0.65 -11.22
CA LEU A 121 1.76 -1.10 -11.05
C LEU A 121 1.60 -1.91 -9.77
N LEU A 122 2.36 -3.02 -9.64
CA LEU A 122 2.18 -3.96 -8.53
C LEU A 122 2.66 -3.42 -7.17
N THR A 123 3.22 -2.23 -7.15
CA THR A 123 3.56 -1.50 -5.93
C THR A 123 2.50 -0.46 -5.59
N ILE A 124 2.11 0.37 -6.55
CA ILE A 124 1.26 1.54 -6.29
C ILE A 124 -0.22 1.15 -6.25
N ASP A 125 -0.66 0.17 -7.04
CA ASP A 125 -2.06 -0.30 -7.05
C ASP A 125 -2.53 -0.79 -5.66
N PRO A 126 -1.80 -1.73 -4.99
CA PRO A 126 -2.15 -2.11 -3.62
C PRO A 126 -2.00 -0.96 -2.60
N LEU A 127 -1.11 0.01 -2.87
CA LEU A 127 -1.00 1.21 -2.02
C LEU A 127 -2.26 2.06 -2.13
N VAL A 128 -2.82 2.23 -3.34
CA VAL A 128 -4.10 2.94 -3.55
C VAL A 128 -5.20 2.33 -2.70
N ASP A 129 -5.31 0.99 -2.70
CA ASP A 129 -6.30 0.27 -1.92
C ASP A 129 -6.08 0.40 -0.40
N ALA A 130 -4.82 0.31 0.04
CA ALA A 130 -4.47 0.48 1.44
C ALA A 130 -4.85 1.88 1.95
N LEU A 131 -4.56 2.94 1.19
CA LEU A 131 -4.90 4.32 1.54
C LEU A 131 -6.41 4.55 1.50
N ALA A 132 -7.11 4.03 0.49
CA ALA A 132 -8.56 4.11 0.38
C ALA A 132 -9.26 3.44 1.57
N ALA A 133 -8.73 2.33 2.06
CA ALA A 133 -9.24 1.63 3.25
C ALA A 133 -8.96 2.39 4.55
N GLY A 134 -7.97 3.28 4.59
CA GLY A 134 -7.56 4.07 5.75
C GLY A 134 -6.42 3.44 6.56
N ASN A 135 -5.60 2.60 5.93
CA ASN A 135 -4.39 2.05 6.51
C ASN A 135 -3.21 3.01 6.40
N THR A 136 -2.16 2.76 7.18
CA THR A 136 -0.80 3.23 6.89
C THR A 136 -0.07 2.15 6.09
N ALA A 137 0.98 2.51 5.37
CA ALA A 137 1.66 1.55 4.50
C ALA A 137 3.18 1.68 4.52
N VAL A 138 3.85 0.54 4.68
CA VAL A 138 5.27 0.35 4.37
C VAL A 138 5.35 -0.34 3.01
N VAL A 139 6.02 0.30 2.07
CA VAL A 139 6.18 -0.21 0.71
C VAL A 139 7.59 -0.76 0.53
N LYS A 140 7.70 -1.99 0.07
CA LYS A 140 8.96 -2.67 -0.22
C LYS A 140 9.04 -3.05 -1.69
N PRO A 141 9.51 -2.16 -2.57
CA PRO A 141 9.69 -2.47 -3.98
C PRO A 141 10.83 -3.46 -4.19
N SER A 142 10.88 -4.05 -5.38
CA SER A 142 11.92 -5.00 -5.74
C SER A 142 13.29 -4.35 -5.88
N ALA A 143 14.33 -4.99 -5.35
CA ALA A 143 15.72 -4.59 -5.59
C ALA A 143 16.18 -4.82 -7.05
N TYR A 144 15.41 -5.59 -7.84
CA TYR A 144 15.72 -5.89 -9.24
C TYR A 144 15.19 -4.87 -10.24
N SER A 145 14.49 -3.82 -9.74
CA SER A 145 14.05 -2.66 -10.53
C SER A 145 14.50 -1.37 -9.81
N PRO A 146 15.80 -1.08 -9.76
CA PRO A 146 16.35 -0.03 -8.91
C PRO A 146 15.97 1.39 -9.38
N ALA A 147 15.87 1.65 -10.68
CA ALA A 147 15.47 2.95 -11.20
C ALA A 147 14.01 3.26 -10.86
N THR A 148 13.11 2.31 -11.08
CA THR A 148 11.68 2.44 -10.73
C THR A 148 11.50 2.58 -9.21
N SER A 149 12.24 1.80 -8.41
CA SER A 149 12.20 1.89 -6.96
C SER A 149 12.66 3.26 -6.44
N ARG A 150 13.68 3.86 -7.06
CA ARG A 150 14.15 5.22 -6.74
C ARG A 150 13.07 6.25 -7.01
N VAL A 151 12.49 6.25 -8.22
CA VAL A 151 11.42 7.19 -8.59
C VAL A 151 10.22 7.04 -7.65
N MET A 152 9.76 5.81 -7.36
CA MET A 152 8.66 5.59 -6.41
C MET A 152 8.98 6.14 -5.02
N THR A 153 10.23 6.01 -4.56
CA THR A 153 10.66 6.56 -3.27
C THR A 153 10.52 8.08 -3.27
N GLU A 154 11.06 8.76 -4.30
CA GLU A 154 10.98 10.20 -4.44
C GLU A 154 9.53 10.71 -4.48
N LEU A 155 8.65 10.03 -5.24
CA LEU A 155 7.24 10.39 -5.32
C LEU A 155 6.51 10.21 -3.98
N ILE A 156 6.73 9.10 -3.30
CA ILE A 156 6.06 8.80 -2.03
C ILE A 156 6.55 9.74 -0.93
N GLU A 157 7.85 10.00 -0.83
CA GLU A 157 8.42 10.91 0.17
C GLU A 157 8.02 12.38 -0.07
N ALA A 158 7.77 12.78 -1.32
CA ALA A 158 7.23 14.10 -1.64
C ALA A 158 5.72 14.22 -1.36
N ALA A 159 4.97 13.10 -1.45
CA ALA A 159 3.52 13.09 -1.30
C ALA A 159 3.06 12.92 0.15
N PHE A 160 3.80 12.17 0.97
CA PHE A 160 3.33 11.70 2.28
C PHE A 160 4.40 11.78 3.36
N PRO A 161 4.01 12.06 4.60
CA PRO A 161 4.92 11.91 5.73
C PRO A 161 5.21 10.41 5.97
N ARG A 162 6.42 10.09 6.45
CA ARG A 162 6.92 8.71 6.59
C ARG A 162 6.11 7.87 7.57
N GLU A 163 5.49 8.48 8.55
CA GLU A 163 4.58 7.84 9.50
C GLU A 163 3.23 7.45 8.87
N TYR A 164 2.91 7.93 7.66
CA TYR A 164 1.73 7.54 6.91
C TYR A 164 2.07 6.54 5.80
N VAL A 165 2.99 6.92 4.89
CA VAL A 165 3.49 6.04 3.83
C VAL A 165 5.00 6.18 3.74
N CYS A 166 5.70 5.05 3.71
CA CYS A 166 7.14 5.06 3.54
C CYS A 166 7.61 3.94 2.62
N VAL A 167 8.78 4.13 2.02
CA VAL A 167 9.45 3.13 1.19
C VAL A 167 10.68 2.61 1.91
N VAL A 168 10.83 1.28 1.95
CA VAL A 168 12.03 0.60 2.42
C VAL A 168 12.71 -0.06 1.22
N ASN A 169 13.75 0.56 0.70
CA ASN A 169 14.57 -0.02 -0.36
C ASN A 169 15.56 -1.02 0.23
N GLY A 170 15.95 -2.00 -0.57
CA GLY A 170 16.95 -3.00 -0.19
C GLY A 170 16.63 -4.39 -0.69
N GLY A 171 17.43 -5.36 -0.27
CA GLY A 171 17.37 -6.72 -0.73
C GLY A 171 16.80 -7.72 0.29
N ARG A 172 17.46 -8.89 0.34
CA ARG A 172 17.01 -10.00 1.20
C ARG A 172 17.06 -9.64 2.69
N GLN A 173 18.06 -8.88 3.10
CA GLN A 173 18.23 -8.48 4.51
C GLN A 173 17.07 -7.60 4.97
N GLU A 174 16.72 -6.56 4.20
CA GLU A 174 15.61 -5.68 4.52
C GLU A 174 14.26 -6.41 4.48
N ASN A 175 14.08 -7.35 3.53
CA ASN A 175 12.89 -8.21 3.51
C ASN A 175 12.74 -8.98 4.82
N GLN A 176 13.83 -9.60 5.31
CA GLN A 176 13.84 -10.35 6.56
C GLN A 176 13.53 -9.43 7.75
N CYS A 177 14.19 -8.26 7.82
CA CYS A 177 13.94 -7.30 8.89
C CYS A 177 12.48 -6.79 8.90
N LEU A 178 11.87 -6.59 7.74
CA LEU A 178 10.46 -6.21 7.63
C LEU A 178 9.54 -7.34 8.10
N LEU A 179 9.77 -8.55 7.64
CA LEU A 179 8.93 -9.70 7.99
C LEU A 179 9.04 -10.10 9.48
N ASN A 180 10.13 -9.71 10.16
CA ASN A 180 10.25 -9.84 11.61
C ASN A 180 9.37 -8.81 12.38
N GLN A 181 8.85 -7.77 11.71
CA GLN A 181 7.99 -6.78 12.36
C GLN A 181 6.54 -7.23 12.33
N LYS A 182 5.76 -6.79 13.32
CA LYS A 182 4.32 -7.01 13.35
C LYS A 182 3.60 -6.02 12.44
N PHE A 183 3.07 -6.51 11.34
CA PHE A 183 2.10 -5.82 10.51
C PHE A 183 0.68 -6.31 10.79
N ASP A 184 -0.32 -5.50 10.42
CA ASP A 184 -1.72 -5.87 10.58
C ASP A 184 -2.28 -6.49 9.28
N TYR A 185 -1.55 -6.32 8.17
CA TYR A 185 -1.83 -6.95 6.87
C TYR A 185 -0.57 -6.95 5.99
N ILE A 186 -0.36 -8.02 5.22
CA ILE A 186 0.72 -8.10 4.23
C ILE A 186 0.12 -8.39 2.86
N PHE A 187 0.40 -7.52 1.89
CA PHE A 187 0.14 -7.76 0.47
C PHE A 187 1.46 -8.14 -0.21
N PHE A 188 1.52 -9.34 -0.77
CA PHE A 188 2.71 -9.86 -1.42
C PHE A 188 2.43 -10.30 -2.85
N THR A 189 3.22 -9.79 -3.79
CA THR A 189 3.24 -10.29 -5.17
C THR A 189 4.65 -10.76 -5.51
N GLY A 190 4.78 -12.01 -5.95
CA GLY A 190 6.10 -12.58 -6.28
C GLY A 190 6.07 -14.09 -6.52
N SER A 191 7.20 -14.74 -6.34
CA SER A 191 7.32 -16.19 -6.54
C SER A 191 6.65 -16.98 -5.41
N GLN A 192 6.15 -18.18 -5.74
CA GLN A 192 5.55 -19.07 -4.74
C GLN A 192 6.51 -19.42 -3.60
N ALA A 193 7.82 -19.55 -3.87
CA ALA A 193 8.82 -19.86 -2.86
C ALA A 193 8.91 -18.74 -1.81
N VAL A 194 8.97 -17.47 -2.26
CA VAL A 194 9.01 -16.31 -1.37
C VAL A 194 7.66 -16.12 -0.68
N GLY A 195 6.54 -16.34 -1.37
CA GLY A 195 5.20 -16.26 -0.76
C GLY A 195 5.01 -17.22 0.40
N LYS A 196 5.52 -18.47 0.29
CA LYS A 196 5.51 -19.42 1.40
C LYS A 196 6.33 -18.92 2.61
N GLU A 197 7.44 -18.25 2.36
CA GLU A 197 8.27 -17.68 3.43
C GLU A 197 7.57 -16.51 4.10
N VAL A 198 6.95 -15.60 3.31
CA VAL A 198 6.13 -14.51 3.84
C VAL A 198 5.01 -15.05 4.73
N MET A 199 4.29 -16.08 4.28
CA MET A 199 3.22 -16.70 5.07
C MET A 199 3.72 -17.32 6.37
N ARG A 200 4.90 -17.99 6.36
CA ARG A 200 5.47 -18.57 7.58
C ARG A 200 5.78 -17.51 8.62
N GLN A 201 6.44 -16.43 8.20
CA GLN A 201 6.81 -15.34 9.12
C GLN A 201 5.59 -14.54 9.58
N ALA A 202 4.60 -14.33 8.71
CA ALA A 202 3.33 -13.69 9.06
C ALA A 202 2.56 -14.48 10.13
N ALA A 203 2.67 -15.81 10.14
CA ALA A 203 2.02 -16.68 11.11
C ALA A 203 2.48 -16.41 12.56
N ASP A 204 3.72 -16.00 12.78
CA ASP A 204 4.25 -15.67 14.12
C ASP A 204 3.50 -14.49 14.77
N HIS A 205 2.89 -13.64 13.95
CA HIS A 205 2.12 -12.46 14.37
C HIS A 205 0.62 -12.59 14.08
N LEU A 206 0.16 -13.74 13.54
CA LEU A 206 -1.20 -13.97 13.06
C LEU A 206 -1.62 -12.90 12.01
N THR A 207 -0.68 -12.43 11.21
CA THR A 207 -0.90 -11.40 10.19
C THR A 207 -1.53 -12.03 8.95
N PRO A 208 -2.70 -11.54 8.47
CA PRO A 208 -3.28 -12.00 7.22
C PRO A 208 -2.41 -11.60 6.02
N VAL A 209 -2.32 -12.51 5.04
CA VAL A 209 -1.51 -12.35 3.81
C VAL A 209 -2.39 -12.57 2.59
N THR A 210 -2.24 -11.68 1.63
CA THR A 210 -2.77 -11.85 0.26
C THR A 210 -1.62 -11.86 -0.73
#